data_12fc378d438441c2a50efa568f484233
#
_entry.id   12fc378d438441c2a50efa568f484233
#
_cell.length_a   1.000
_cell.length_b   1.000
_cell.length_c   1.000
_cell.angle_alpha   90.00
_cell.angle_beta   90.00
_cell.angle_gamma   90.00
#
_symmetry.space_group_name_H-M   'P 1'
#
loop_
_entity.id
_entity.type
_entity.pdbx_description
1 polymer ?
#
loop_
_entity_poly.entity_id
_entity_poly.type
_entity_poly.pdbx_seq_one_letter_code
_entity_poly.pdbx_strand_id
1 'polypeptide(L)'
;ALPPLGVSGDGLRLGESVGAKVDVDMASPVAWAPVSQVPHRDGSVGHFPHIIERGKPGIIGVLSNGQRFVNEANGYYDYVTAMVAAAPQGEEVASWLICNHRFQRRYGLGISRPFPVPLSSFIRSGYLKTGNTLEELASACGIDPIGLCTTVSDYNRHARHGEDPQIGSG
;
A
#
# COMPACT_ATOMS: atom_id res chain seq x y z
N ALA A 1 12.89 1.20 8.00
CA ALA A 1 13.67 1.03 6.76
C ALA A 1 13.66 -0.42 6.34
N LEU A 2 13.62 -0.69 5.02
CA LEU A 2 13.62 -2.05 4.45
C LEU A 2 15.02 -2.71 4.42
N PRO A 3 16.14 -1.97 4.25
CA PRO A 3 17.46 -2.59 4.20
C PRO A 3 17.78 -3.32 5.50
N PRO A 4 18.45 -4.49 5.43
CA PRO A 4 18.93 -5.21 6.60
C PRO A 4 19.92 -4.36 7.42
N LEU A 5 19.96 -4.55 8.73
CA LEU A 5 20.85 -3.83 9.64
C LEU A 5 22.35 -4.04 9.31
N GLY A 6 22.68 -5.13 8.61
CA GLY A 6 24.06 -5.43 8.19
C GLY A 6 24.55 -4.70 6.95
N VAL A 7 23.74 -3.81 6.34
CA VAL A 7 24.18 -3.00 5.19
C VAL A 7 25.03 -1.85 5.71
N SER A 8 26.36 -1.99 5.59
CA SER A 8 27.36 -1.09 6.15
C SER A 8 27.98 -0.13 5.14
N GLY A 9 27.51 -0.14 3.87
CA GLY A 9 28.06 0.69 2.79
C GLY A 9 29.36 0.14 2.17
N ASP A 10 29.68 -1.13 2.37
CA ASP A 10 30.93 -1.71 1.84
C ASP A 10 31.04 -1.62 0.33
N GLY A 11 29.92 -1.73 -0.40
CA GLY A 11 29.90 -1.55 -1.86
C GLY A 11 30.30 -0.13 -2.28
N LEU A 12 29.89 0.88 -1.52
CA LEU A 12 30.29 2.27 -1.77
C LEU A 12 31.79 2.44 -1.55
N ARG A 13 32.33 1.95 -0.42
CA ARG A 13 33.77 2.02 -0.10
C ARG A 13 34.60 1.30 -1.13
N LEU A 14 34.16 0.14 -1.62
CA LEU A 14 34.83 -0.60 -2.68
C LEU A 14 34.85 0.22 -3.98
N GLY A 15 33.72 0.81 -4.37
CA GLY A 15 33.66 1.70 -5.53
C GLY A 15 34.62 2.89 -5.42
N GLU A 16 34.61 3.58 -4.29
CA GLU A 16 35.49 4.70 -4.01
C GLU A 16 36.99 4.31 -4.05
N SER A 17 37.32 3.12 -3.58
CA SER A 17 38.71 2.61 -3.57
C SER A 17 39.30 2.45 -4.98
N VAL A 18 38.48 2.34 -6.00
CA VAL A 18 38.87 2.23 -7.42
C VAL A 18 38.56 3.53 -8.21
N GLY A 19 38.31 4.64 -7.50
CA GLY A 19 38.12 5.96 -8.10
C GLY A 19 36.69 6.30 -8.52
N ALA A 20 35.66 5.49 -8.16
CA ALA A 20 34.27 5.88 -8.36
C ALA A 20 33.89 7.02 -7.42
N LYS A 21 32.96 7.85 -7.84
CA LYS A 21 32.37 8.92 -7.02
C LYS A 21 30.94 8.60 -6.68
N VAL A 22 30.55 8.88 -5.44
CA VAL A 22 29.13 8.84 -5.02
C VAL A 22 28.50 10.16 -5.42
N ASP A 23 27.47 10.09 -6.26
CA ASP A 23 26.65 11.25 -6.57
C ASP A 23 25.65 11.45 -5.42
N VAL A 24 25.71 12.62 -4.79
CA VAL A 24 24.83 13.01 -3.67
C VAL A 24 23.85 14.11 -4.06
N ASP A 25 23.97 14.67 -5.27
CA ASP A 25 23.09 15.74 -5.77
C ASP A 25 21.89 15.12 -6.50
N MET A 26 21.04 14.47 -5.72
CA MET A 26 19.82 13.84 -6.22
C MET A 26 18.58 14.56 -5.71
N ALA A 27 17.53 14.58 -6.52
CA ALA A 27 16.23 15.18 -6.15
C ALA A 27 15.60 14.55 -4.89
N SER A 28 15.92 13.29 -4.60
CA SER A 28 15.52 12.60 -3.38
C SER A 28 16.62 11.63 -2.94
N PRO A 29 17.04 11.66 -1.67
CA PRO A 29 18.07 10.76 -1.13
C PRO A 29 17.55 9.33 -0.89
N VAL A 30 16.25 9.08 -1.09
CA VAL A 30 15.59 7.81 -0.77
C VAL A 30 14.68 7.37 -1.89
N ALA A 31 14.59 6.05 -2.07
CA ALA A 31 13.57 5.40 -2.90
C ALA A 31 12.40 4.99 -1.98
N TRP A 32 11.30 5.70 -2.08
CA TRP A 32 10.09 5.39 -1.32
C TRP A 32 9.43 4.12 -1.86
N ALA A 33 8.97 3.27 -0.95
CA ALA A 33 8.09 2.14 -1.29
C ALA A 33 7.00 2.00 -0.21
N PRO A 34 5.75 1.76 -0.59
CA PRO A 34 4.68 1.52 0.39
C PRO A 34 4.90 0.16 1.05
N VAL A 35 4.77 0.12 2.36
CA VAL A 35 4.96 -1.10 3.14
C VAL A 35 3.78 -1.31 4.08
N SER A 36 3.39 -2.57 4.30
CA SER A 36 2.54 -2.93 5.42
C SER A 36 3.37 -3.48 6.58
N GLN A 37 2.90 -3.22 7.78
CA GLN A 37 3.45 -3.78 9.01
C GLN A 37 2.95 -5.22 9.16
N VAL A 38 3.90 -6.15 9.35
CA VAL A 38 3.61 -7.58 9.51
C VAL A 38 3.82 -7.95 10.98
N PRO A 39 2.73 -8.21 11.74
CA PRO A 39 2.87 -8.63 13.13
C PRO A 39 3.40 -10.06 13.21
N HIS A 40 4.48 -10.27 13.93
CA HIS A 40 5.04 -11.59 14.23
C HIS A 40 4.56 -12.10 15.60
N ARG A 41 4.64 -13.42 15.81
CA ARG A 41 4.19 -14.08 17.05
C ARG A 41 5.01 -13.70 18.28
N ASP A 42 6.25 -13.30 18.08
CA ASP A 42 7.17 -12.85 19.13
C ASP A 42 7.00 -11.36 19.50
N GLY A 43 6.00 -10.70 18.93
CA GLY A 43 5.72 -9.27 19.13
C GLY A 43 6.55 -8.34 18.26
N SER A 44 7.49 -8.86 17.48
CA SER A 44 8.22 -8.04 16.51
C SER A 44 7.34 -7.66 15.31
N VAL A 45 7.73 -6.60 14.60
CA VAL A 45 7.03 -6.11 13.42
C VAL A 45 7.95 -6.18 12.21
N GLY A 46 7.57 -7.01 11.24
CA GLY A 46 8.19 -7.04 9.92
C GLY A 46 7.56 -6.03 8.97
N HIS A 47 8.13 -5.94 7.78
CA HIS A 47 7.64 -5.04 6.72
C HIS A 47 7.49 -5.82 5.41
N PHE A 48 6.35 -5.67 4.76
CA PHE A 48 6.11 -6.23 3.43
C PHE A 48 5.96 -5.10 2.40
N PRO A 49 6.83 -5.03 1.37
CA PRO A 49 6.74 -4.00 0.35
C PRO A 49 5.63 -4.32 -0.67
N HIS A 50 4.74 -3.37 -0.90
CA HIS A 50 3.66 -3.46 -1.86
C HIS A 50 4.10 -2.94 -3.24
N ILE A 51 4.65 -3.80 -4.07
CA ILE A 51 5.27 -3.40 -5.35
C ILE A 51 4.31 -3.64 -6.54
N ILE A 52 3.71 -4.83 -6.64
CA ILE A 52 3.04 -5.31 -7.86
C ILE A 52 1.52 -5.45 -7.68
N GLU A 53 1.05 -5.93 -6.54
CA GLU A 53 -0.36 -6.28 -6.34
C GLU A 53 -1.31 -5.10 -6.44
N ARG A 54 -0.84 -3.89 -6.15
CA ARG A 54 -1.62 -2.65 -6.24
C ARG A 54 -2.14 -2.37 -7.67
N GLY A 55 -1.41 -2.80 -8.70
CA GLY A 55 -1.80 -2.66 -10.11
C GLY A 55 -2.76 -3.76 -10.61
N LYS A 56 -3.26 -4.65 -9.74
CA LYS A 56 -4.23 -5.66 -10.15
C LYS A 56 -5.65 -5.10 -10.15
N PRO A 57 -6.51 -5.53 -11.10
CA PRO A 57 -7.88 -5.01 -11.20
C PRO A 57 -8.74 -5.40 -9.98
N GLY A 58 -9.42 -4.43 -9.38
CA GLY A 58 -10.33 -4.64 -8.26
C GLY A 58 -9.74 -4.37 -6.88
N ILE A 59 -8.69 -3.58 -6.82
CA ILE A 59 -8.12 -3.01 -5.59
C ILE A 59 -8.07 -1.48 -5.73
N ILE A 60 -8.29 -0.78 -4.63
CA ILE A 60 -8.12 0.67 -4.53
C ILE A 60 -7.32 1.03 -3.28
N GLY A 61 -6.61 2.14 -3.33
CA GLY A 61 -5.89 2.73 -2.20
C GLY A 61 -6.61 3.97 -1.67
N VAL A 62 -6.96 4.01 -0.37
CA VAL A 62 -7.65 5.14 0.23
C VAL A 62 -6.92 5.65 1.47
N LEU A 63 -7.05 6.95 1.76
CA LEU A 63 -6.60 7.57 3.00
C LEU A 63 -7.64 7.41 4.13
N SER A 64 -7.35 7.96 5.32
CA SER A 64 -8.26 7.98 6.47
C SER A 64 -9.62 8.61 6.18
N ASN A 65 -9.68 9.58 5.27
CA ASN A 65 -10.92 10.19 4.80
C ASN A 65 -11.71 9.34 3.78
N GLY A 66 -11.26 8.13 3.46
CA GLY A 66 -11.90 7.23 2.51
C GLY A 66 -11.72 7.59 1.03
N GLN A 67 -10.92 8.59 0.70
CA GLN A 67 -10.71 9.03 -0.68
C GLN A 67 -9.47 8.40 -1.30
N ARG A 68 -9.54 8.10 -2.60
CA ARG A 68 -8.38 7.74 -3.43
C ARG A 68 -7.52 8.98 -3.69
N PHE A 69 -6.23 8.78 -3.87
CA PHE A 69 -5.27 9.87 -4.02
C PHE A 69 -4.29 9.67 -5.18
N VAL A 70 -4.28 8.47 -5.79
CA VAL A 70 -3.36 8.15 -6.88
C VAL A 70 -3.89 6.95 -7.67
N ASN A 71 -3.43 6.77 -8.91
CA ASN A 71 -3.61 5.52 -9.64
C ASN A 71 -2.76 4.43 -8.95
N GLU A 72 -3.40 3.39 -8.47
CA GLU A 72 -2.75 2.30 -7.70
C GLU A 72 -1.72 1.53 -8.53
N ALA A 73 -1.84 1.58 -9.86
CA ALA A 73 -0.89 0.94 -10.79
C ALA A 73 0.39 1.75 -11.01
N ASN A 74 0.43 3.02 -10.58
CA ASN A 74 1.64 3.84 -10.66
C ASN A 74 2.81 3.20 -9.91
N GLY A 75 4.04 3.63 -10.23
CA GLY A 75 5.25 3.20 -9.57
C GLY A 75 5.16 3.33 -8.03
N TYR A 76 5.87 2.49 -7.34
CA TYR A 76 5.83 2.50 -5.86
C TYR A 76 6.32 3.83 -5.27
N TYR A 77 7.26 4.51 -5.94
CA TYR A 77 7.74 5.83 -5.55
C TYR A 77 6.63 6.88 -5.70
N ASP A 78 5.95 6.90 -6.85
CA ASP A 78 4.87 7.84 -7.15
C ASP A 78 3.68 7.64 -6.21
N TYR A 79 3.37 6.38 -5.89
CA TYR A 79 2.32 6.06 -4.92
C TYR A 79 2.61 6.69 -3.54
N VAL A 80 3.83 6.53 -3.03
CA VAL A 80 4.20 7.09 -1.72
C VAL A 80 4.29 8.61 -1.76
N THR A 81 4.83 9.19 -2.83
CA THR A 81 4.90 10.65 -2.98
C THR A 81 3.49 11.27 -2.99
N ALA A 82 2.56 10.67 -3.73
CA ALA A 82 1.17 11.10 -3.74
C ALA A 82 0.49 10.92 -2.37
N MET A 83 0.77 9.80 -1.66
CA MET A 83 0.26 9.55 -0.32
C MET A 83 0.74 10.61 0.68
N VAL A 84 2.03 10.97 0.64
CA VAL A 84 2.60 12.02 1.50
C VAL A 84 1.98 13.38 1.19
N ALA A 85 1.77 13.71 -0.09
CA ALA A 85 1.19 14.98 -0.51
C ALA A 85 -0.30 15.11 -0.14
N ALA A 86 -1.05 14.00 -0.13
CA ALA A 86 -2.48 13.98 0.12
C ALA A 86 -2.86 13.68 1.58
N ALA A 87 -1.92 13.21 2.40
CA ALA A 87 -2.18 12.92 3.81
C ALA A 87 -2.54 14.19 4.57
N PRO A 88 -3.56 14.16 5.46
CA PRO A 88 -3.92 15.31 6.28
C PRO A 88 -2.76 15.74 7.18
N GLN A 89 -2.60 17.04 7.37
CA GLN A 89 -1.55 17.57 8.24
C GLN A 89 -1.73 17.11 9.69
N GLY A 90 -0.65 16.57 10.27
CA GLY A 90 -0.64 16.10 11.66
C GLY A 90 -1.14 14.67 11.85
N GLU A 91 -1.58 14.00 10.79
CA GLU A 91 -1.92 12.57 10.82
C GLU A 91 -0.74 11.69 10.38
N GLU A 92 -0.82 10.40 10.73
CA GLU A 92 0.12 9.40 10.20
C GLU A 92 -0.06 9.27 8.68
N VAL A 93 1.05 9.31 7.96
CA VAL A 93 1.04 9.11 6.50
C VAL A 93 0.83 7.62 6.21
N ALA A 94 -0.41 7.25 6.03
CA ALA A 94 -0.83 5.86 5.79
C ALA A 94 -1.99 5.79 4.79
N SER A 95 -2.12 4.65 4.13
CA SER A 95 -3.27 4.33 3.27
C SER A 95 -3.72 2.89 3.48
N TRP A 96 -4.96 2.63 3.14
CA TRP A 96 -5.55 1.31 3.17
C TRP A 96 -5.75 0.78 1.75
N LEU A 97 -5.27 -0.44 1.49
CA LEU A 97 -5.58 -1.15 0.26
C LEU A 97 -6.89 -1.92 0.45
N ILE A 98 -7.92 -1.48 -0.25
CA ILE A 98 -9.28 -2.03 -0.15
C ILE A 98 -9.56 -2.92 -1.34
N CYS A 99 -10.01 -4.14 -1.08
CA CYS A 99 -10.41 -5.08 -2.12
C CYS A 99 -11.53 -6.00 -1.63
N ASN A 100 -12.21 -6.65 -2.55
CA ASN A 100 -13.20 -7.67 -2.19
C ASN A 100 -12.56 -9.05 -1.95
N HIS A 101 -13.33 -9.98 -1.38
CA HIS A 101 -12.89 -11.33 -1.10
C HIS A 101 -12.40 -12.06 -2.36
N ARG A 102 -13.05 -11.86 -3.52
CA ARG A 102 -12.66 -12.49 -4.79
C ARG A 102 -11.27 -12.07 -5.24
N PHE A 103 -10.95 -10.77 -5.12
CA PHE A 103 -9.61 -10.23 -5.39
C PHE A 103 -8.57 -10.94 -4.53
N GLN A 104 -8.79 -10.92 -3.20
CA GLN A 104 -7.85 -11.51 -2.25
C GLN A 104 -7.62 -13.00 -2.53
N ARG A 105 -8.70 -13.76 -2.85
CA ARG A 105 -8.58 -15.19 -3.16
C ARG A 105 -7.85 -15.48 -4.46
N ARG A 106 -7.87 -14.54 -5.40
CA ARG A 106 -7.23 -14.69 -6.71
C ARG A 106 -5.77 -14.25 -6.71
N TYR A 107 -5.48 -13.09 -6.09
CA TYR A 107 -4.17 -12.44 -6.20
C TYR A 107 -3.39 -12.42 -4.89
N GLY A 108 -4.04 -12.61 -3.75
CA GLY A 108 -3.47 -12.31 -2.45
C GLY A 108 -3.48 -10.81 -2.14
N LEU A 109 -3.06 -10.46 -0.93
CA LEU A 109 -2.87 -9.08 -0.49
C LEU A 109 -1.73 -9.03 0.53
N GLY A 110 -0.61 -8.46 0.15
CA GLY A 110 0.60 -8.47 0.97
C GLY A 110 1.04 -9.89 1.32
N ILE A 111 1.27 -10.17 2.59
CA ILE A 111 1.65 -11.53 3.04
C ILE A 111 0.49 -12.53 2.99
N SER A 112 -0.74 -12.07 2.87
CA SER A 112 -1.89 -12.97 2.79
C SER A 112 -1.99 -13.58 1.39
N ARG A 113 -1.66 -14.85 1.30
CA ARG A 113 -1.57 -15.59 0.04
C ARG A 113 -2.97 -15.86 -0.54
N PRO A 114 -3.07 -16.05 -1.88
CA PRO A 114 -4.33 -16.40 -2.53
C PRO A 114 -4.81 -17.80 -2.12
N PHE A 115 -5.96 -18.22 -2.69
CA PHE A 115 -6.45 -19.59 -2.53
C PHE A 115 -5.33 -20.62 -2.86
N PRO A 116 -5.21 -21.74 -2.10
CA PRO A 116 -6.12 -22.25 -1.06
C PRO A 116 -5.78 -21.81 0.39
N VAL A 117 -4.85 -20.89 0.62
CA VAL A 117 -4.41 -20.52 1.97
C VAL A 117 -5.57 -19.88 2.77
N PRO A 118 -5.88 -20.37 3.99
CA PRO A 118 -6.92 -19.77 4.82
C PRO A 118 -6.58 -18.36 5.29
N LEU A 119 -7.59 -17.48 5.35
CA LEU A 119 -7.40 -16.08 5.79
C LEU A 119 -7.44 -15.90 7.30
N SER A 120 -7.93 -16.88 8.04
CA SER A 120 -8.21 -16.77 9.47
C SER A 120 -6.99 -16.38 10.31
N SER A 121 -5.79 -16.81 9.93
CA SER A 121 -4.55 -16.44 10.63
C SER A 121 -4.19 -14.96 10.42
N PHE A 122 -4.37 -14.45 9.20
CA PHE A 122 -4.08 -13.05 8.87
C PHE A 122 -5.10 -12.09 9.49
N ILE A 123 -6.36 -12.51 9.60
CA ILE A 123 -7.42 -11.76 10.29
C ILE A 123 -7.16 -11.73 11.80
N ARG A 124 -6.89 -12.88 12.42
CA ARG A 124 -6.58 -12.95 13.86
C ARG A 124 -5.33 -12.18 14.27
N SER A 125 -4.32 -12.13 13.42
CA SER A 125 -3.13 -11.32 13.69
C SER A 125 -3.35 -9.82 13.54
N GLY A 126 -4.50 -9.40 13.00
CA GLY A 126 -4.80 -8.01 12.69
C GLY A 126 -4.15 -7.49 11.40
N TYR A 127 -3.41 -8.33 10.68
CA TYR A 127 -2.82 -7.97 9.40
C TYR A 127 -3.88 -7.63 8.34
N LEU A 128 -4.92 -8.46 8.23
CA LEU A 128 -6.10 -8.17 7.43
C LEU A 128 -7.24 -7.69 8.31
N LYS A 129 -7.89 -6.61 7.89
CA LYS A 129 -9.18 -6.17 8.41
C LYS A 129 -10.29 -6.65 7.48
N THR A 130 -11.46 -6.93 8.02
CA THR A 130 -12.62 -7.37 7.25
C THR A 130 -13.90 -6.74 7.79
N GLY A 131 -14.88 -6.58 6.91
CA GLY A 131 -16.25 -6.18 7.24
C GLY A 131 -17.21 -6.84 6.26
N ASN A 132 -18.44 -7.11 6.67
CA ASN A 132 -19.50 -7.59 5.80
C ASN A 132 -20.10 -6.45 4.99
N THR A 133 -19.96 -5.23 5.49
CA THR A 133 -20.32 -3.98 4.81
C THR A 133 -19.14 -3.04 4.75
N LEU A 134 -19.24 -1.99 3.92
CA LEU A 134 -18.18 -0.97 3.82
C LEU A 134 -18.07 -0.16 5.12
N GLU A 135 -19.18 0.07 5.81
CA GLU A 135 -19.21 0.77 7.08
C GLU A 135 -18.52 -0.03 8.19
N GLU A 136 -18.76 -1.34 8.26
CA GLU A 136 -18.04 -2.23 9.18
C GLU A 136 -16.54 -2.23 8.89
N LEU A 137 -16.15 -2.32 7.60
CA LEU A 137 -14.76 -2.29 7.19
C LEU A 137 -14.12 -0.94 7.53
N ALA A 138 -14.79 0.17 7.23
CA ALA A 138 -14.33 1.52 7.55
C ALA A 138 -14.07 1.68 9.06
N SER A 139 -15.03 1.24 9.88
CA SER A 139 -14.89 1.25 11.34
C SER A 139 -13.70 0.42 11.81
N ALA A 140 -13.50 -0.79 11.25
CA ALA A 140 -12.39 -1.66 11.61
C ALA A 140 -11.02 -1.08 11.22
N CYS A 141 -10.97 -0.22 10.20
CA CYS A 141 -9.77 0.41 9.67
C CYS A 141 -9.53 1.83 10.20
N GLY A 142 -10.51 2.45 10.85
CA GLY A 142 -10.43 3.88 11.23
C GLY A 142 -10.55 4.83 10.03
N ILE A 143 -11.30 4.42 9.00
CA ILE A 143 -11.57 5.21 7.79
C ILE A 143 -12.93 5.89 7.94
N ASP A 144 -13.09 7.10 7.36
CA ASP A 144 -14.40 7.73 7.24
C ASP A 144 -15.35 6.86 6.40
N PRO A 145 -16.47 6.36 6.99
CA PRO A 145 -17.37 5.45 6.30
C PRO A 145 -18.11 6.11 5.13
N ILE A 146 -18.41 7.40 5.22
CA ILE A 146 -19.11 8.14 4.16
C ILE A 146 -18.17 8.30 2.96
N GLY A 147 -16.92 8.71 3.21
CA GLY A 147 -15.90 8.84 2.17
C GLY A 147 -15.62 7.50 1.49
N LEU A 148 -15.47 6.42 2.25
CA LEU A 148 -15.23 5.09 1.70
C LEU A 148 -16.41 4.60 0.84
N CYS A 149 -17.64 4.70 1.33
CA CYS A 149 -18.83 4.28 0.58
C CYS A 149 -18.97 5.05 -0.73
N THR A 150 -18.76 6.37 -0.69
CA THR A 150 -18.81 7.22 -1.89
C THR A 150 -17.73 6.81 -2.89
N THR A 151 -16.49 6.67 -2.45
CA THR A 151 -15.35 6.27 -3.30
C THR A 151 -15.59 4.91 -3.96
N VAL A 152 -16.01 3.90 -3.21
CA VAL A 152 -16.27 2.56 -3.76
C VAL A 152 -17.45 2.56 -4.72
N SER A 153 -18.51 3.33 -4.42
CA SER A 153 -19.67 3.45 -5.31
C SER A 153 -19.28 4.06 -6.65
N ASP A 154 -18.53 5.16 -6.62
CA ASP A 154 -18.07 5.85 -7.82
C ASP A 154 -17.11 4.99 -8.63
N TYR A 155 -16.12 4.39 -7.98
CA TYR A 155 -15.21 3.45 -8.63
C TYR A 155 -15.96 2.31 -9.34
N ASN A 156 -16.89 1.65 -8.65
CA ASN A 156 -17.65 0.53 -9.21
C ASN A 156 -18.54 0.95 -10.39
N ARG A 157 -19.08 2.17 -10.37
CA ARG A 157 -19.90 2.70 -11.46
C ARG A 157 -19.07 2.86 -12.73
N HIS A 158 -17.89 3.47 -12.65
CA HIS A 158 -17.02 3.73 -13.80
C HIS A 158 -16.27 2.48 -14.25
N ALA A 159 -15.81 1.64 -13.33
CA ALA A 159 -15.09 0.41 -13.67
C ALA A 159 -15.91 -0.58 -14.50
N ARG A 160 -17.26 -0.53 -14.46
CA ARG A 160 -18.13 -1.31 -15.35
C ARG A 160 -18.00 -0.93 -16.80
N HIS A 161 -17.57 0.29 -17.09
CA HIS A 161 -17.33 0.82 -18.43
C HIS A 161 -15.85 0.83 -18.81
N GLY A 162 -14.97 0.31 -17.94
CA GLY A 162 -13.52 0.36 -18.15
C GLY A 162 -12.91 1.76 -17.98
N GLU A 163 -13.59 2.63 -17.24
CA GLU A 163 -13.21 4.02 -17.01
C GLU A 163 -12.74 4.23 -15.57
N ASP A 164 -11.83 5.18 -15.35
CA ASP A 164 -11.42 5.67 -14.03
C ASP A 164 -11.19 7.20 -14.08
N PRO A 165 -12.28 8.00 -14.18
CA PRO A 165 -12.16 9.45 -14.35
C PRO A 165 -11.60 10.17 -13.12
N GLN A 166 -11.68 9.55 -11.96
CA GLN A 166 -11.22 10.14 -10.70
C GLN A 166 -9.69 10.31 -10.66
N ILE A 167 -8.97 9.39 -11.27
CA ILE A 167 -7.49 9.32 -11.20
C ILE A 167 -6.85 9.55 -12.58
N GLY A 168 -7.65 9.72 -13.63
CA GLY A 168 -7.15 10.06 -14.96
C GLY A 168 -6.38 8.93 -15.65
N SER A 169 -6.79 7.69 -15.46
CA SER A 169 -6.31 6.59 -16.29
C SER A 169 -7.05 6.63 -17.64
N GLY A 170 -6.44 7.21 -18.60
CA GLY A 170 -6.73 7.03 -20.02
C GLY A 170 -6.00 5.80 -20.53
#